data_d557fc85fd17662b5f9feb7a74d6921d
#
_entry.id   d557fc85fd17662b5f9feb7a74d6921d
#
_cell.length_a   1.000
_cell.length_b   1.000
_cell.length_c   1.000
_cell.angle_alpha   90.00
_cell.angle_beta   90.00
_cell.angle_gamma   90.00
#
_symmetry.space_group_name_H-M   'P 1'
#
loop_
_entity.id
_entity.type
_entity.pdbx_description
1 polymer ?
#
loop_
_entity_poly.entity_id
_entity_poly.type
_entity_poly.pdbx_seq_one_letter_code
_entity_poly.pdbx_strand_id
1 'polypeptide(L)'
;MQIRVSTVAIGLLACSSTTIAAITTAGGDAVLGPAPASTLLNALESNTVVRAFNEAANFTLATNLPVNATTPGVYNSNASLTPGIIAAGTVVSSHYIYADPIGDGPALYEGFVEFDQPIIGVIVLRGGLNSTDFLGAPGTIYGDNTARGMELSGNEAFSITVSQFRVNFRFNTTSATDDIRVLTAIPAPGALAFPMLGLAAAMRRRR
;
A
#
# COMPACT_ATOMS: atom_id res chain seq x y z
N MET A 1 -41.42 -43.75 -31.71
CA MET A 1 -40.79 -43.58 -30.38
C MET A 1 -39.76 -42.45 -30.50
N GLN A 2 -40.13 -41.22 -30.12
CA GLN A 2 -39.22 -40.06 -30.22
C GLN A 2 -38.53 -39.85 -28.85
N ILE A 3 -37.21 -39.93 -28.83
CA ILE A 3 -36.40 -39.68 -27.65
C ILE A 3 -36.13 -38.17 -27.61
N ARG A 4 -36.68 -37.49 -26.57
CA ARG A 4 -36.34 -36.09 -26.30
C ARG A 4 -35.04 -36.03 -25.47
N VAL A 5 -33.99 -35.50 -26.03
CA VAL A 5 -32.74 -35.20 -25.33
C VAL A 5 -32.88 -33.82 -24.68
N SER A 6 -32.99 -33.81 -23.35
CA SER A 6 -32.95 -32.53 -22.58
C SER A 6 -31.51 -32.13 -22.34
N THR A 7 -31.14 -30.98 -22.91
CA THR A 7 -29.84 -30.37 -22.68
C THR A 7 -29.86 -29.60 -21.35
N VAL A 8 -29.16 -30.12 -20.35
CA VAL A 8 -28.95 -29.39 -19.08
C VAL A 8 -27.81 -28.38 -19.28
N ALA A 9 -28.13 -27.11 -19.22
CA ALA A 9 -27.14 -26.06 -19.20
C ALA A 9 -26.59 -25.88 -17.78
N ILE A 10 -25.34 -26.31 -17.55
CA ILE A 10 -24.63 -26.07 -16.30
C ILE A 10 -24.06 -24.65 -16.39
N GLY A 11 -24.69 -23.72 -15.68
CA GLY A 11 -24.18 -22.36 -15.50
C GLY A 11 -22.96 -22.37 -14.56
N LEU A 12 -21.76 -22.10 -15.09
CA LEU A 12 -20.58 -21.86 -14.27
C LEU A 12 -20.74 -20.49 -13.62
N LEU A 13 -21.00 -20.43 -12.32
CA LEU A 13 -20.87 -19.20 -11.53
C LEU A 13 -19.37 -18.93 -11.39
N ALA A 14 -18.85 -17.93 -12.10
CA ALA A 14 -17.52 -17.40 -11.87
C ALA A 14 -17.57 -16.60 -10.55
N CYS A 15 -17.09 -17.18 -9.47
CA CYS A 15 -16.85 -16.47 -8.21
C CYS A 15 -15.64 -15.57 -8.43
N SER A 16 -15.85 -14.26 -8.63
CA SER A 16 -14.77 -13.28 -8.64
C SER A 16 -14.32 -13.06 -7.20
N SER A 17 -13.19 -13.68 -6.81
CA SER A 17 -12.51 -13.33 -5.58
C SER A 17 -11.93 -11.92 -5.74
N THR A 18 -12.40 -10.95 -4.96
CA THR A 18 -11.74 -9.67 -4.80
C THR A 18 -10.44 -9.90 -4.05
N THR A 19 -9.31 -9.82 -4.73
CA THR A 19 -8.00 -9.78 -4.07
C THR A 19 -7.89 -8.46 -3.31
N ILE A 20 -7.67 -8.54 -2.00
CA ILE A 20 -7.34 -7.40 -1.16
C ILE A 20 -5.83 -7.27 -1.20
N ALA A 21 -5.31 -6.13 -1.66
CA ALA A 21 -3.88 -5.89 -1.60
C ALA A 21 -3.43 -5.76 -0.14
N ALA A 22 -2.35 -6.46 0.22
CA ALA A 22 -1.88 -6.55 1.59
C ALA A 22 -0.35 -6.50 1.69
N ILE A 23 0.13 -6.11 2.86
CA ILE A 23 1.51 -6.34 3.26
C ILE A 23 1.69 -7.85 3.44
N THR A 24 2.71 -8.42 2.78
CA THR A 24 3.04 -9.85 2.84
C THR A 24 4.18 -10.15 3.79
N THR A 25 5.15 -9.23 3.87
CA THR A 25 6.36 -9.41 4.67
C THR A 25 6.84 -8.07 5.20
N ALA A 26 7.37 -8.06 6.41
CA ALA A 26 8.12 -6.96 7.00
C ALA A 26 9.41 -7.51 7.59
N GLY A 27 10.49 -6.75 7.58
CA GLY A 27 11.78 -7.19 8.11
C GLY A 27 12.73 -6.04 8.41
N GLY A 28 13.89 -6.38 9.00
CA GLY A 28 14.71 -5.40 9.70
C GLY A 28 14.00 -5.00 11.00
N ASP A 29 13.90 -3.70 11.25
CA ASP A 29 13.16 -3.19 12.42
C ASP A 29 11.63 -3.13 12.17
N ALA A 30 11.16 -3.42 10.93
CA ALA A 30 9.73 -3.44 10.62
C ALA A 30 9.03 -4.70 11.14
N VAL A 31 7.91 -4.49 11.82
CA VAL A 31 7.03 -5.55 12.34
C VAL A 31 5.61 -5.33 11.80
N LEU A 32 5.09 -6.33 11.10
CA LEU A 32 3.70 -6.35 10.64
C LEU A 32 2.75 -6.65 11.81
N GLY A 33 1.73 -5.84 11.96
CA GLY A 33 0.71 -6.01 12.98
C GLY A 33 -0.65 -5.44 12.58
N PRO A 34 -1.64 -5.51 13.47
CA PRO A 34 -2.90 -4.84 13.29
C PRO A 34 -2.72 -3.31 13.33
N ALA A 35 -3.63 -2.58 12.69
CA ALA A 35 -3.68 -1.13 12.80
C ALA A 35 -3.87 -0.73 14.28
N PRO A 36 -3.03 0.17 14.82
CA PRO A 36 -3.13 0.62 16.20
C PRO A 36 -4.30 1.59 16.40
N ALA A 37 -4.69 1.80 17.65
CA ALA A 37 -5.70 2.82 17.96
C ALA A 37 -5.20 4.25 17.69
N SER A 38 -3.88 4.47 17.70
CA SER A 38 -3.28 5.79 17.50
C SER A 38 -1.87 5.68 16.92
N THR A 39 -1.49 6.63 16.05
CA THR A 39 -0.12 6.89 15.60
C THR A 39 0.34 8.30 16.03
N LEU A 40 -0.25 8.85 17.08
CA LEU A 40 0.23 10.09 17.68
C LEU A 40 1.63 9.89 18.26
N LEU A 41 2.41 10.95 18.30
CA LEU A 41 3.70 10.97 19.01
C LEU A 41 3.51 10.48 20.45
N ASN A 42 4.38 9.63 20.91
CA ASN A 42 4.37 8.97 22.24
C ASN A 42 3.22 7.97 22.47
N ALA A 43 2.53 7.55 21.40
CA ALA A 43 1.46 6.57 21.54
C ALA A 43 1.95 5.11 21.58
N LEU A 44 3.03 4.82 20.84
CA LEU A 44 3.54 3.45 20.64
C LEU A 44 5.08 3.40 20.63
N GLU A 45 5.71 4.12 21.53
CA GLU A 45 7.14 4.33 21.59
C GLU A 45 7.97 3.03 21.55
N SER A 46 8.99 3.02 20.72
CA SER A 46 9.98 1.96 20.62
C SER A 46 11.22 2.46 19.90
N ASN A 47 12.42 2.17 20.40
CA ASN A 47 13.69 2.47 19.69
C ASN A 47 14.18 1.29 18.84
N THR A 48 13.38 0.24 18.67
CA THR A 48 13.78 -0.98 17.94
C THR A 48 12.67 -1.54 17.03
N VAL A 49 11.49 -0.92 17.02
CA VAL A 49 10.35 -1.43 16.26
C VAL A 49 9.72 -0.32 15.45
N VAL A 50 9.65 -0.54 14.13
CA VAL A 50 8.82 0.20 13.18
C VAL A 50 7.56 -0.62 12.92
N ARG A 51 6.39 -0.04 13.07
CA ARG A 51 5.12 -0.73 12.85
C ARG A 51 4.69 -0.60 11.41
N ALA A 52 4.32 -1.73 10.79
CA ALA A 52 3.72 -1.76 9.47
C ALA A 52 2.32 -2.37 9.57
N PHE A 53 1.32 -1.76 8.97
CA PHE A 53 -0.05 -2.25 9.00
C PHE A 53 -0.84 -1.85 7.74
N ASN A 54 -1.87 -2.63 7.44
CA ASN A 54 -2.79 -2.32 6.36
C ASN A 54 -3.82 -1.27 6.84
N GLU A 55 -4.09 -0.29 5.99
CA GLU A 55 -5.11 0.74 6.17
C GLU A 55 -6.38 0.40 5.37
N ALA A 56 -6.87 1.33 4.54
CA ALA A 56 -8.01 1.09 3.66
C ALA A 56 -7.66 0.08 2.56
N ALA A 57 -8.58 -0.85 2.31
CA ALA A 57 -8.48 -1.80 1.21
C ALA A 57 -9.57 -1.53 0.17
N ASN A 58 -9.26 -1.72 -1.12
CA ASN A 58 -10.21 -1.56 -2.23
C ASN A 58 -10.90 -0.17 -2.25
N PHE A 59 -10.17 0.89 -1.92
CA PHE A 59 -10.71 2.24 -1.89
C PHE A 59 -10.69 2.86 -3.28
N THR A 60 -11.85 3.31 -3.76
CA THR A 60 -11.95 4.03 -5.04
C THR A 60 -11.71 5.52 -4.80
N LEU A 61 -10.66 6.07 -5.42
CA LEU A 61 -10.34 7.49 -5.31
C LEU A 61 -11.43 8.36 -5.95
N ALA A 62 -12.02 9.27 -5.18
CA ALA A 62 -13.02 10.21 -5.69
C ALA A 62 -12.40 11.34 -6.51
N THR A 63 -11.15 11.70 -6.23
CA THR A 63 -10.40 12.78 -6.86
C THR A 63 -8.99 12.33 -7.19
N ASN A 64 -8.29 13.09 -8.02
CA ASN A 64 -6.86 12.91 -8.27
C ASN A 64 -6.08 13.02 -6.96
N LEU A 65 -5.16 12.08 -6.73
CA LEU A 65 -4.36 11.99 -5.51
C LEU A 65 -2.88 12.26 -5.81
N PRO A 66 -2.32 13.40 -5.36
CA PRO A 66 -0.88 13.66 -5.44
C PRO A 66 -0.10 12.72 -4.51
N VAL A 67 1.03 12.20 -4.99
CA VAL A 67 1.96 11.36 -4.23
C VAL A 67 3.40 11.85 -4.41
N ASN A 68 4.29 11.50 -3.49
CA ASN A 68 5.67 11.99 -3.49
C ASN A 68 6.61 11.17 -4.40
N ALA A 69 6.34 9.87 -4.58
CA ALA A 69 7.10 9.02 -5.47
C ALA A 69 6.21 7.99 -6.16
N THR A 70 6.46 7.74 -7.46
CA THR A 70 5.71 6.79 -8.29
C THR A 70 6.61 5.80 -9.02
N THR A 71 7.92 5.97 -8.99
CA THR A 71 8.88 5.15 -9.75
C THR A 71 9.86 4.42 -8.84
N PRO A 72 10.43 3.30 -9.28
CA PRO A 72 11.55 2.68 -8.60
C PRO A 72 12.73 3.65 -8.47
N GLY A 73 13.39 3.65 -7.29
CA GLY A 73 14.52 4.54 -7.03
C GLY A 73 14.84 4.65 -5.55
N VAL A 74 15.90 5.40 -5.25
CA VAL A 74 16.33 5.76 -3.89
C VAL A 74 16.04 7.25 -3.67
N TYR A 75 15.37 7.56 -2.59
CA TYR A 75 14.90 8.89 -2.22
C TYR A 75 15.51 9.29 -0.88
N ASN A 76 16.54 10.13 -0.91
CA ASN A 76 17.30 10.62 0.24
C ASN A 76 17.31 12.13 0.35
N SER A 77 16.53 12.82 -0.45
CA SER A 77 16.33 14.28 -0.43
C SER A 77 15.00 14.62 -1.08
N ASN A 78 14.44 15.77 -0.76
CA ASN A 78 13.24 16.27 -1.44
C ASN A 78 13.45 16.44 -2.95
N ALA A 79 14.67 16.74 -3.39
CA ALA A 79 15.00 16.89 -4.81
C ALA A 79 15.04 15.54 -5.56
N SER A 80 15.20 14.41 -4.86
CA SER A 80 15.19 13.09 -5.47
C SER A 80 13.77 12.53 -5.68
N LEU A 81 12.76 13.13 -5.07
CA LEU A 81 11.38 12.70 -5.20
C LEU A 81 10.90 12.73 -6.66
N THR A 82 10.07 11.78 -7.02
CA THR A 82 9.42 11.68 -8.34
C THR A 82 7.90 11.83 -8.18
N PRO A 83 7.42 13.06 -7.88
CA PRO A 83 6.01 13.28 -7.60
C PRO A 83 5.14 12.91 -8.79
N GLY A 84 3.96 12.39 -8.49
CA GLY A 84 3.00 12.00 -9.50
C GLY A 84 1.57 12.16 -9.01
N ILE A 85 0.63 11.76 -9.84
CA ILE A 85 -0.81 11.82 -9.57
C ILE A 85 -1.41 10.44 -9.85
N ILE A 86 -2.08 9.86 -8.86
CA ILE A 86 -2.95 8.71 -9.07
C ILE A 86 -4.32 9.26 -9.46
N ALA A 87 -4.84 8.83 -10.63
CA ALA A 87 -6.07 9.38 -11.19
C ALA A 87 -7.31 9.04 -10.35
N ALA A 88 -8.29 9.92 -10.35
CA ALA A 88 -9.62 9.64 -9.84
C ALA A 88 -10.21 8.38 -10.51
N GLY A 89 -10.98 7.61 -9.76
CA GLY A 89 -11.53 6.32 -10.20
C GLY A 89 -10.57 5.13 -10.06
N THR A 90 -9.29 5.36 -9.77
CA THR A 90 -8.34 4.26 -9.45
C THR A 90 -8.74 3.61 -8.14
N VAL A 91 -8.75 2.27 -8.11
CA VAL A 91 -8.94 1.50 -6.88
C VAL A 91 -7.57 1.21 -6.28
N VAL A 92 -7.39 1.58 -5.01
CA VAL A 92 -6.12 1.46 -4.28
C VAL A 92 -6.31 0.72 -2.96
N SER A 93 -5.25 0.08 -2.47
CA SER A 93 -5.10 -0.22 -1.05
C SER A 93 -4.02 0.67 -0.45
N SER A 94 -4.23 1.05 0.81
CA SER A 94 -3.32 1.89 1.59
C SER A 94 -2.68 1.08 2.70
N HIS A 95 -1.40 1.35 2.95
CA HIS A 95 -0.58 0.72 3.97
C HIS A 95 0.26 1.77 4.67
N TYR A 96 0.52 1.60 5.96
CA TYR A 96 1.25 2.57 6.76
C TYR A 96 2.47 1.95 7.44
N ILE A 97 3.57 2.68 7.45
CA ILE A 97 4.83 2.35 8.12
C ILE A 97 5.11 3.50 9.07
N TYR A 98 5.33 3.20 10.35
CA TYR A 98 5.34 4.19 11.42
C TYR A 98 6.40 3.88 12.47
N ALA A 99 7.24 4.87 12.76
CA ALA A 99 8.22 4.85 13.84
C ALA A 99 7.90 5.94 14.86
N ASP A 100 8.01 5.61 16.16
CA ASP A 100 7.75 6.49 17.30
C ASP A 100 8.86 6.25 18.34
N PRO A 101 9.90 7.11 18.42
CA PRO A 101 11.03 6.89 19.31
C PRO A 101 10.65 7.10 20.78
N ILE A 102 11.37 6.45 21.69
CA ILE A 102 11.22 6.69 23.12
C ILE A 102 11.93 7.99 23.51
N GLY A 103 11.16 8.97 23.96
CA GLY A 103 11.68 10.27 24.41
C GLY A 103 12.34 11.08 23.28
N ASP A 104 13.31 11.93 23.64
CA ASP A 104 13.94 12.90 22.73
C ASP A 104 15.31 12.44 22.20
N GLY A 105 15.67 11.17 22.41
CA GLY A 105 16.96 10.61 21.94
C GLY A 105 16.90 10.19 20.46
N PRO A 106 18.03 10.26 19.74
CA PRO A 106 18.06 9.80 18.36
C PRO A 106 17.83 8.29 18.28
N ALA A 107 16.93 7.87 17.37
CA ALA A 107 16.68 6.48 17.05
C ALA A 107 16.87 6.28 15.54
N LEU A 108 17.64 5.27 15.19
CA LEU A 108 17.88 4.86 13.81
C LEU A 108 17.17 3.52 13.58
N TYR A 109 16.35 3.46 12.55
CA TYR A 109 15.67 2.24 12.14
C TYR A 109 15.98 1.95 10.68
N GLU A 110 16.18 0.68 10.38
CA GLU A 110 16.35 0.20 9.01
C GLU A 110 15.50 -1.03 8.76
N GLY A 111 14.76 -1.03 7.68
CA GLY A 111 13.89 -2.16 7.38
C GLY A 111 13.25 -2.10 6.00
N PHE A 112 12.34 -3.04 5.80
CA PHE A 112 11.56 -3.12 4.58
C PHE A 112 10.16 -3.65 4.82
N VAL A 113 9.28 -3.34 3.87
CA VAL A 113 7.92 -3.87 3.79
C VAL A 113 7.66 -4.33 2.36
N GLU A 114 7.13 -5.56 2.20
CA GLU A 114 6.74 -6.13 0.91
C GLU A 114 5.22 -6.23 0.79
N PHE A 115 4.76 -6.12 -0.45
CA PHE A 115 3.34 -6.10 -0.81
C PHE A 115 3.05 -7.20 -1.85
N ASP A 116 1.82 -7.68 -1.89
CA ASP A 116 1.35 -8.64 -2.91
C ASP A 116 0.92 -7.95 -4.22
N GLN A 117 0.84 -6.62 -4.22
CA GLN A 117 0.46 -5.82 -5.38
C GLN A 117 1.50 -4.71 -5.65
N PRO A 118 1.64 -4.27 -6.91
CA PRO A 118 2.58 -3.23 -7.26
C PRO A 118 2.30 -1.91 -6.54
N ILE A 119 3.36 -1.26 -6.07
CA ILE A 119 3.33 0.09 -5.51
C ILE A 119 3.10 1.06 -6.66
N ILE A 120 2.07 1.90 -6.54
CA ILE A 120 1.72 2.94 -7.50
C ILE A 120 1.94 4.35 -6.97
N GLY A 121 2.19 4.47 -5.66
CA GLY A 121 2.50 5.75 -5.03
C GLY A 121 2.98 5.60 -3.61
N VAL A 122 3.87 6.50 -3.20
CA VAL A 122 4.37 6.63 -1.83
C VAL A 122 4.23 8.06 -1.38
N ILE A 123 3.73 8.27 -0.17
CA ILE A 123 3.55 9.56 0.48
C ILE A 123 4.39 9.57 1.75
N VAL A 124 5.30 10.51 1.86
CA VAL A 124 6.23 10.66 2.98
C VAL A 124 6.22 12.05 3.60
N LEU A 125 5.76 13.06 2.85
CA LEU A 125 5.73 14.43 3.34
C LEU A 125 4.45 14.68 4.16
N ARG A 126 4.58 15.38 5.27
CA ARG A 126 3.52 15.73 6.21
C ARG A 126 2.23 16.20 5.54
N GLY A 127 2.31 17.16 4.61
CA GLY A 127 1.12 17.71 3.96
C GLY A 127 0.34 16.66 3.16
N GLY A 128 1.06 15.74 2.50
CA GLY A 128 0.47 14.61 1.80
C GLY A 128 -0.15 13.59 2.76
N LEU A 129 0.55 13.24 3.84
CA LEU A 129 0.05 12.32 4.86
C LEU A 129 -1.23 12.85 5.50
N ASN A 130 -1.26 14.10 5.96
CA ASN A 130 -2.44 14.71 6.58
C ASN A 130 -3.64 14.79 5.63
N SER A 131 -3.40 15.14 4.36
CA SER A 131 -4.49 15.24 3.36
C SER A 131 -5.04 13.89 2.93
N THR A 132 -4.37 12.78 3.28
CA THR A 132 -4.74 11.41 2.88
C THR A 132 -5.20 10.52 4.03
N ASP A 133 -5.47 11.07 5.21
CA ASP A 133 -5.94 10.29 6.36
C ASP A 133 -7.32 9.66 6.15
N PHE A 134 -8.08 10.09 5.13
CA PHE A 134 -9.29 9.39 4.67
C PHE A 134 -9.00 7.97 4.11
N LEU A 135 -7.74 7.65 3.79
CA LEU A 135 -7.27 6.30 3.43
C LEU A 135 -6.80 5.50 4.65
N GLY A 136 -6.83 6.10 5.83
CA GLY A 136 -6.40 5.48 7.07
C GLY A 136 -7.25 4.30 7.52
N ALA A 137 -6.70 3.51 8.44
CA ALA A 137 -7.41 2.40 9.03
C ALA A 137 -8.59 2.90 9.91
N PRO A 138 -9.76 2.28 9.82
CA PRO A 138 -10.91 2.65 10.65
C PRO A 138 -10.57 2.58 12.14
N GLY A 139 -10.82 3.67 12.86
CA GLY A 139 -10.58 3.76 14.31
C GLY A 139 -9.14 4.12 14.72
N THR A 140 -8.21 4.25 13.79
CA THR A 140 -6.86 4.77 14.06
C THR A 140 -6.87 6.30 14.04
N ILE A 141 -6.30 6.92 15.07
CA ILE A 141 -6.10 8.36 15.15
C ILE A 141 -4.70 8.67 14.63
N TYR A 142 -4.60 9.45 13.54
CA TYR A 142 -3.34 9.87 12.94
C TYR A 142 -2.90 11.22 13.48
N GLY A 143 -1.57 11.38 13.66
CA GLY A 143 -0.99 12.64 14.12
C GLY A 143 -1.04 13.71 13.04
N ASP A 144 -1.28 14.96 13.45
CA ASP A 144 -1.17 16.18 12.62
C ASP A 144 -0.11 17.13 13.19
N ASN A 145 0.94 16.59 13.76
CA ASN A 145 2.03 17.41 14.30
C ASN A 145 3.03 17.84 13.18
N THR A 146 3.86 18.82 13.49
CA THR A 146 4.89 19.33 12.57
C THR A 146 5.97 18.32 12.27
N ALA A 147 6.03 17.27 13.06
CA ALA A 147 7.06 16.24 13.06
C ALA A 147 6.57 14.92 12.43
N ARG A 148 5.45 14.92 11.72
CA ARG A 148 4.94 13.77 11.00
C ARG A 148 5.55 13.65 9.61
N GLY A 149 5.95 12.45 9.22
CA GLY A 149 6.53 12.16 7.91
C GLY A 149 8.06 12.12 7.93
N MET A 150 8.67 12.17 6.77
CA MET A 150 10.13 12.13 6.62
C MET A 150 10.67 13.49 6.18
N GLU A 151 11.77 13.92 6.76
CA GLU A 151 12.48 15.15 6.36
C GLU A 151 13.32 14.94 5.10
N LEU A 152 13.64 13.71 4.72
CA LEU A 152 14.50 13.31 3.59
C LEU A 152 15.79 14.14 3.55
N SER A 153 16.45 14.25 4.69
CA SER A 153 17.72 14.97 4.86
C SER A 153 18.71 14.16 5.68
N GLY A 154 19.99 14.27 5.36
CA GLY A 154 21.03 13.61 6.13
C GLY A 154 20.98 12.09 6.05
N ASN A 155 20.51 11.45 7.11
CA ASN A 155 20.52 9.99 7.24
C ASN A 155 19.18 9.31 6.91
N GLU A 156 18.16 10.06 6.52
CA GLU A 156 16.87 9.49 6.16
C GLU A 156 16.76 9.17 4.68
N ALA A 157 16.14 8.05 4.39
CA ALA A 157 15.89 7.64 3.02
C ALA A 157 14.80 6.58 2.95
N PHE A 158 14.13 6.51 1.81
CA PHE A 158 13.39 5.32 1.41
C PHE A 158 13.73 4.93 -0.02
N SER A 159 13.40 3.71 -0.40
CA SER A 159 13.52 3.28 -1.78
C SER A 159 12.36 2.39 -2.19
N ILE A 160 11.98 2.49 -3.46
CA ILE A 160 11.06 1.56 -4.12
C ILE A 160 11.92 0.65 -4.99
N THR A 161 11.80 -0.66 -4.81
CA THR A 161 12.55 -1.64 -5.63
C THR A 161 12.09 -1.62 -7.10
N VAL A 162 12.94 -2.10 -8.00
CA VAL A 162 12.63 -2.18 -9.45
C VAL A 162 11.38 -3.04 -9.71
N SER A 163 11.13 -4.04 -8.89
CA SER A 163 9.91 -4.86 -8.97
C SER A 163 8.65 -4.13 -8.55
N GLN A 164 8.76 -3.00 -7.86
CA GLN A 164 7.66 -2.22 -7.25
C GLN A 164 6.84 -2.97 -6.19
N PHE A 165 7.36 -4.04 -5.60
CA PHE A 165 6.67 -4.81 -4.55
C PHE A 165 7.27 -4.61 -3.16
N ARG A 166 8.32 -3.77 -3.03
CA ARG A 166 9.00 -3.53 -1.75
C ARG A 166 9.35 -2.06 -1.60
N VAL A 167 9.11 -1.54 -0.40
CA VAL A 167 9.70 -0.31 0.12
C VAL A 167 10.76 -0.69 1.15
N ASN A 168 12.00 -0.18 0.99
CA ASN A 168 12.97 -0.16 2.08
C ASN A 168 12.97 1.24 2.67
N PHE A 169 13.26 1.34 3.96
CA PHE A 169 13.33 2.62 4.66
C PHE A 169 14.53 2.67 5.61
N ARG A 170 14.98 3.88 5.86
CA ARG A 170 15.91 4.26 6.90
C ARG A 170 15.37 5.52 7.54
N PHE A 171 14.92 5.42 8.78
CA PHE A 171 14.43 6.51 9.60
C PHE A 171 15.51 6.95 10.57
N ASN A 172 15.61 8.25 10.83
CA ASN A 172 16.53 8.82 11.81
C ASN A 172 15.79 9.90 12.60
N THR A 173 14.90 9.45 13.44
CA THR A 173 14.01 10.32 14.20
C THR A 173 14.53 10.58 15.62
N THR A 174 14.14 11.71 16.21
CA THR A 174 14.53 12.09 17.57
C THR A 174 13.32 12.32 18.46
N SER A 175 12.55 13.36 18.21
CA SER A 175 11.35 13.76 18.97
C SER A 175 10.12 13.85 18.07
N ALA A 176 10.13 13.10 16.98
CA ALA A 176 9.16 13.12 15.90
C ALA A 176 8.77 11.69 15.54
N THR A 177 7.68 11.54 14.80
CA THR A 177 7.34 10.28 14.16
C THR A 177 7.80 10.29 12.71
N ASP A 178 8.40 9.19 12.25
CA ASP A 178 8.66 8.99 10.83
C ASP A 178 7.59 8.10 10.23
N ASP A 179 7.00 8.57 9.14
CA ASP A 179 5.81 7.96 8.57
C ASP A 179 5.90 7.83 7.05
N ILE A 180 5.50 6.68 6.55
CA ILE A 180 5.33 6.42 5.12
C ILE A 180 3.93 5.84 4.89
N ARG A 181 3.18 6.40 3.95
CA ARG A 181 1.98 5.77 3.39
C ARG A 181 2.29 5.22 2.02
N VAL A 182 2.04 3.93 1.82
CA VAL A 182 2.24 3.23 0.55
C VAL A 182 0.89 2.91 -0.06
N LEU A 183 0.73 3.24 -1.35
CA LEU A 183 -0.45 2.92 -2.12
C LEU A 183 -0.12 1.84 -3.14
N THR A 184 -0.89 0.77 -3.13
CA THR A 184 -0.73 -0.35 -4.08
C THR A 184 -1.92 -0.41 -5.03
N ALA A 185 -1.65 -0.91 -6.25
CA ALA A 185 -2.70 -1.15 -7.24
C ALA A 185 -3.57 -2.34 -6.80
N ILE A 186 -4.81 -2.35 -7.24
CA ILE A 186 -5.66 -3.54 -7.18
C ILE A 186 -5.94 -3.96 -8.62
N PRO A 187 -5.68 -5.22 -8.99
CA PRO A 187 -6.01 -5.70 -10.31
C PRO A 187 -7.51 -5.54 -10.57
N ALA A 188 -7.87 -4.91 -11.71
CA ALA A 188 -9.27 -4.80 -12.10
C ALA A 188 -9.90 -6.21 -12.16
N PRO A 189 -11.09 -6.42 -11.56
CA PRO A 189 -11.80 -7.70 -11.66
C PRO A 189 -12.15 -7.93 -13.12
N GLY A 190 -11.40 -8.73 -13.84
CA GLY A 190 -11.70 -9.00 -15.26
C GLY A 190 -10.48 -9.36 -16.12
N ALA A 191 -9.28 -9.06 -15.71
CA ALA A 191 -8.08 -9.40 -16.49
C ALA A 191 -7.88 -10.92 -16.69
N LEU A 192 -8.47 -11.76 -15.85
CA LEU A 192 -8.42 -13.21 -15.94
C LEU A 192 -9.65 -13.86 -16.62
N ALA A 193 -10.72 -13.10 -16.91
CA ALA A 193 -11.95 -13.65 -17.49
C ALA A 193 -11.86 -13.84 -19.01
N PHE A 194 -11.03 -13.10 -19.72
CA PHE A 194 -10.96 -13.17 -21.18
C PHE A 194 -10.35 -14.46 -21.77
N PRO A 195 -9.29 -15.08 -21.20
CA PRO A 195 -8.75 -16.30 -21.78
C PRO A 195 -9.71 -17.50 -21.69
N MET A 196 -10.58 -17.55 -20.67
CA MET A 196 -11.54 -18.66 -20.51
C MET A 196 -12.70 -18.60 -21.53
N LEU A 197 -13.17 -17.42 -21.90
CA LEU A 197 -14.21 -17.27 -22.95
C LEU A 197 -13.68 -17.63 -24.34
N GLY A 198 -12.41 -17.30 -24.63
CA GLY A 198 -11.75 -17.68 -25.87
C GLY A 198 -11.60 -19.20 -26.05
N LEU A 199 -11.31 -19.91 -24.97
CA LEU A 199 -11.16 -21.37 -24.99
C LEU A 199 -12.52 -22.09 -25.21
N ALA A 200 -13.58 -21.61 -24.58
CA ALA A 200 -14.93 -22.16 -24.76
C ALA A 200 -15.47 -21.95 -26.18
N ALA A 201 -15.17 -20.82 -26.81
CA ALA A 201 -15.56 -20.54 -28.21
C ALA A 201 -14.76 -21.40 -29.21
N ALA A 202 -13.48 -21.68 -28.94
CA ALA A 202 -12.64 -22.52 -29.78
C ALA A 202 -13.05 -24.01 -29.75
N MET A 203 -13.54 -24.50 -28.62
CA MET A 203 -14.04 -25.89 -28.50
C MET A 203 -15.38 -26.10 -29.23
N ARG A 204 -16.19 -25.06 -29.41
CA ARG A 204 -17.49 -25.15 -30.11
C ARG A 204 -17.35 -25.22 -31.65
N ARG A 205 -16.20 -24.85 -32.19
CA ARG A 205 -15.92 -24.87 -33.66
C ARG A 205 -15.41 -26.22 -34.19
N ARG A 206 -15.14 -27.19 -33.32
CA ARG A 206 -14.60 -28.53 -33.71
C ARG A 206 -15.61 -29.66 -33.62
N ARG A 207 -16.94 -29.37 -33.68
CA ARG A 207 -18.00 -30.38 -33.85
C ARG A 207 -18.80 -30.13 -35.12
#